data_00015a87d1c4fe754c3cfd4da975c517
#
_entry.id   00015a87d1c4fe754c3cfd4da975c517
#
_cell.length_a   1.000
_cell.length_b   1.000
_cell.length_c   1.000
_cell.angle_alpha   90.00
_cell.angle_beta   90.00
_cell.angle_gamma   90.00
#
_symmetry.space_group_name_H-M   'P 1'
#
loop_
_entity.id
_entity.type
_entity.pdbx_description
1 polymer ?
#
loop_
_entity_poly.entity_id
_entity_poly.type
_entity_poly.pdbx_seq_one_letter_code
_entity_poly.pdbx_strand_id
1 'polypeptide(L)'
;MTGQITGQITGWIAVAGLGPGADNLVTPEVQAALAEATDVIGYIPYVARVAPRAGLALHPSDNRVELDRAQNALDLAATGARVVIVSSGDPGVFAMASALFEALEGREDAPEIRILPGITAMLAASARLGAPLGHDFCAINLSDNLKPWALIEKRLRLAAEADFAMAFYNPRSKSRPEGFARVLDILRDTCGPDRLISFAHAVTTPDEELRTVTLAEATPEMADMRTVVILGNSATRRVGPWVYTPRSVP
;
A
#
# COMPACT_ATOMS: atom_id res chain seq x y z
N MET A 1 -40.82 -23.75 28.47
CA MET A 1 -40.58 -22.68 27.49
C MET A 1 -39.15 -22.85 26.99
N THR A 2 -39.04 -23.53 25.85
CA THR A 2 -37.75 -23.75 25.16
C THR A 2 -37.44 -22.48 24.36
N GLY A 3 -36.56 -21.63 24.90
CA GLY A 3 -36.00 -20.51 24.17
C GLY A 3 -35.14 -21.07 23.00
N GLN A 4 -35.64 -20.93 21.79
CA GLN A 4 -34.80 -21.08 20.60
C GLN A 4 -33.74 -19.97 20.64
N ILE A 5 -32.49 -20.36 20.88
CA ILE A 5 -31.32 -19.52 20.57
C ILE A 5 -31.28 -19.49 19.06
N THR A 6 -31.92 -18.52 18.45
CA THR A 6 -31.66 -18.15 17.05
C THR A 6 -30.24 -17.58 17.03
N GLY A 7 -29.27 -18.45 16.73
CA GLY A 7 -27.92 -17.99 16.40
C GLY A 7 -28.02 -17.06 15.21
N GLN A 8 -27.97 -15.75 15.45
CA GLN A 8 -27.79 -14.76 14.39
C GLN A 8 -26.50 -15.16 13.68
N ILE A 9 -26.61 -15.55 12.42
CA ILE A 9 -25.45 -15.72 11.55
C ILE A 9 -24.94 -14.28 11.33
N THR A 10 -24.02 -13.86 12.19
CA THR A 10 -23.37 -12.57 12.05
C THR A 10 -22.36 -12.67 10.92
N GLY A 11 -22.52 -11.88 9.88
CA GLY A 11 -21.52 -11.72 8.84
C GLY A 11 -20.22 -11.14 9.43
N TRP A 12 -19.14 -11.25 8.69
CA TRP A 12 -17.87 -10.65 9.07
C TRP A 12 -17.23 -9.93 7.88
N ILE A 13 -16.30 -9.03 8.18
CA ILE A 13 -15.49 -8.34 7.18
C ILE A 13 -14.01 -8.64 7.46
N ALA A 14 -13.29 -9.10 6.45
CA ALA A 14 -11.83 -9.12 6.45
C ALA A 14 -11.29 -8.10 5.44
N VAL A 15 -10.40 -7.21 5.87
CA VAL A 15 -9.65 -6.35 4.94
C VAL A 15 -8.31 -7.03 4.68
N ALA A 16 -8.12 -7.54 3.47
CA ALA A 16 -7.05 -8.47 3.14
C ALA A 16 -6.00 -7.86 2.20
N GLY A 17 -4.74 -7.95 2.60
CA GLY A 17 -3.60 -7.54 1.79
C GLY A 17 -3.18 -8.63 0.81
N LEU A 18 -3.38 -8.41 -0.49
CA LEU A 18 -2.98 -9.35 -1.55
C LEU A 18 -1.47 -9.33 -1.86
N GLY A 19 -0.67 -8.64 -1.03
CA GLY A 19 0.75 -8.51 -1.30
C GLY A 19 1.08 -7.65 -2.53
N PRO A 20 2.37 -7.53 -2.89
CA PRO A 20 2.87 -6.55 -3.85
C PRO A 20 2.60 -6.92 -5.32
N GLY A 21 2.34 -8.20 -5.62
CA GLY A 21 2.11 -8.65 -7.00
C GLY A 21 2.02 -10.17 -7.15
N ALA A 22 3.07 -10.89 -6.77
CA ALA A 22 3.14 -12.35 -6.94
C ALA A 22 2.21 -13.09 -5.97
N ASP A 23 1.53 -14.13 -6.45
CA ASP A 23 0.55 -14.89 -5.66
C ASP A 23 1.17 -15.68 -4.51
N ASN A 24 2.42 -16.10 -4.63
CA ASN A 24 3.17 -16.77 -3.55
C ASN A 24 3.55 -15.82 -2.39
N LEU A 25 3.29 -14.53 -2.51
CA LEU A 25 3.45 -13.52 -1.48
C LEU A 25 2.12 -13.13 -0.81
N VAL A 26 1.03 -13.79 -1.14
CA VAL A 26 -0.24 -13.71 -0.40
C VAL A 26 -0.14 -14.61 0.83
N THR A 27 -0.45 -14.06 2.01
CA THR A 27 -0.32 -14.82 3.26
C THR A 27 -1.32 -15.97 3.32
N PRO A 28 -1.01 -17.09 4.01
CA PRO A 28 -1.96 -18.20 4.20
C PRO A 28 -3.27 -17.78 4.86
N GLU A 29 -3.22 -16.81 5.78
CA GLU A 29 -4.39 -16.27 6.46
C GLU A 29 -5.33 -15.54 5.48
N VAL A 30 -4.80 -14.74 4.56
CA VAL A 30 -5.57 -14.10 3.48
C VAL A 30 -6.17 -15.15 2.55
N GLN A 31 -5.42 -16.19 2.18
CA GLN A 31 -5.94 -17.29 1.35
C GLN A 31 -7.10 -18.02 2.03
N ALA A 32 -7.01 -18.30 3.34
CA ALA A 32 -8.07 -18.92 4.12
C ALA A 32 -9.33 -18.03 4.15
N ALA A 33 -9.19 -16.73 4.43
CA ALA A 33 -10.32 -15.81 4.43
C ALA A 33 -11.00 -15.72 3.05
N LEU A 34 -10.23 -15.69 1.95
CA LEU A 34 -10.76 -15.70 0.59
C LEU A 34 -11.51 -17.02 0.29
N ALA A 35 -11.03 -18.16 0.80
CA ALA A 35 -11.70 -19.45 0.62
C ALA A 35 -13.07 -19.51 1.35
N GLU A 36 -13.20 -18.85 2.50
CA GLU A 36 -14.44 -18.78 3.28
C GLU A 36 -15.42 -17.71 2.80
N ALA A 37 -14.95 -16.69 2.06
CA ALA A 37 -15.75 -15.56 1.64
C ALA A 37 -16.96 -15.95 0.79
N THR A 38 -18.07 -15.23 0.99
CA THR A 38 -19.22 -15.23 0.07
C THR A 38 -19.15 -14.06 -0.91
N ASP A 39 -18.47 -12.99 -0.51
CA ASP A 39 -18.38 -11.75 -1.26
C ASP A 39 -16.95 -11.20 -1.22
N VAL A 40 -16.44 -10.76 -2.36
CA VAL A 40 -15.16 -10.07 -2.48
C VAL A 40 -15.38 -8.70 -3.08
N ILE A 41 -14.93 -7.66 -2.40
CA ILE A 41 -15.07 -6.26 -2.79
C ILE A 41 -13.70 -5.63 -2.99
N GLY A 42 -13.52 -4.79 -4.00
CA GLY A 42 -12.25 -4.11 -4.18
C GLY A 42 -12.16 -3.30 -5.46
N TYR A 43 -11.00 -2.65 -5.64
CA TYR A 43 -10.65 -2.02 -6.90
C TYR A 43 -10.53 -3.07 -8.01
N ILE A 44 -11.03 -2.74 -9.21
CA ILE A 44 -11.12 -3.66 -10.36
C ILE A 44 -9.87 -4.55 -10.52
N PRO A 45 -8.62 -4.02 -10.57
CA PRO A 45 -7.42 -4.85 -10.75
C PRO A 45 -7.13 -5.79 -9.57
N TYR A 46 -7.61 -5.48 -8.37
CA TYR A 46 -7.37 -6.31 -7.19
C TYR A 46 -8.38 -7.44 -7.12
N VAL A 47 -9.66 -7.16 -7.41
CA VAL A 47 -10.70 -8.21 -7.52
C VAL A 47 -10.36 -9.19 -8.64
N ALA A 48 -9.79 -8.72 -9.75
CA ALA A 48 -9.35 -9.58 -10.86
C ALA A 48 -8.26 -10.60 -10.48
N ARG A 49 -7.57 -10.43 -9.35
CA ARG A 49 -6.60 -11.41 -8.81
C ARG A 49 -7.28 -12.55 -8.05
N VAL A 50 -8.56 -12.42 -7.72
CA VAL A 50 -9.29 -13.46 -6.99
C VAL A 50 -9.97 -14.39 -7.98
N ALA A 51 -9.64 -15.69 -7.93
CA ALA A 51 -10.23 -16.66 -8.81
C ALA A 51 -11.75 -16.81 -8.53
N PRO A 52 -12.60 -16.72 -9.56
CA PRO A 52 -14.04 -16.93 -9.39
C PRO A 52 -14.33 -18.38 -9.02
N ARG A 53 -15.34 -18.60 -8.16
CA ARG A 53 -15.83 -19.92 -7.78
C ARG A 53 -17.32 -19.90 -7.48
N ALA A 54 -17.94 -21.07 -7.47
CA ALA A 54 -19.36 -21.20 -7.10
C ALA A 54 -19.60 -20.63 -5.69
N GLY A 55 -20.64 -19.83 -5.52
CA GLY A 55 -21.03 -19.23 -4.26
C GLY A 55 -20.17 -18.02 -3.84
N LEU A 56 -19.30 -17.50 -4.71
CA LEU A 56 -18.56 -16.26 -4.49
C LEU A 56 -19.08 -15.16 -5.42
N ALA A 57 -19.55 -14.06 -4.82
CA ALA A 57 -19.89 -12.84 -5.55
C ALA A 57 -18.68 -11.90 -5.60
N LEU A 58 -18.38 -11.34 -6.78
CA LEU A 58 -17.30 -10.38 -6.98
C LEU A 58 -17.89 -8.98 -7.23
N HIS A 59 -17.46 -8.00 -6.43
CA HIS A 59 -17.93 -6.61 -6.48
C HIS A 59 -16.77 -5.66 -6.84
N PRO A 60 -16.33 -5.63 -8.10
CA PRO A 60 -15.30 -4.71 -8.54
C PRO A 60 -15.86 -3.29 -8.63
N SER A 61 -15.08 -2.31 -8.18
CA SER A 61 -15.42 -0.90 -8.28
C SER A 61 -14.22 -0.07 -8.72
N ASP A 62 -14.46 1.12 -9.26
CA ASP A 62 -13.40 1.99 -9.75
C ASP A 62 -12.63 2.65 -8.59
N ASN A 63 -11.57 3.36 -8.90
CA ASN A 63 -10.78 4.13 -7.95
C ASN A 63 -11.60 5.34 -7.41
N ARG A 64 -11.23 5.86 -6.24
CA ARG A 64 -11.84 7.04 -5.59
C ARG A 64 -13.25 6.83 -5.03
N VAL A 65 -13.66 5.61 -4.79
CA VAL A 65 -14.93 5.24 -4.14
C VAL A 65 -14.66 4.39 -2.89
N GLU A 66 -13.59 4.70 -2.16
CA GLU A 66 -13.13 3.91 -1.02
C GLU A 66 -14.18 3.86 0.11
N LEU A 67 -14.82 4.98 0.43
CA LEU A 67 -15.89 5.04 1.45
C LEU A 67 -17.15 4.30 1.01
N ASP A 68 -17.58 4.47 -0.25
CA ASP A 68 -18.74 3.75 -0.80
C ASP A 68 -18.50 2.24 -0.80
N ARG A 69 -17.27 1.83 -1.13
CA ARG A 69 -16.83 0.43 -1.08
C ARG A 69 -16.87 -0.13 0.34
N ALA A 70 -16.42 0.65 1.32
CA ALA A 70 -16.47 0.28 2.73
C ALA A 70 -17.91 0.17 3.21
N GLN A 71 -18.78 1.14 2.86
CA GLN A 71 -20.20 1.10 3.20
C GLN A 71 -20.91 -0.12 2.59
N ASN A 72 -20.65 -0.43 1.32
CA ASN A 72 -21.20 -1.64 0.69
C ASN A 72 -20.77 -2.93 1.40
N ALA A 73 -19.52 -3.01 1.86
CA ALA A 73 -19.04 -4.15 2.64
C ALA A 73 -19.78 -4.29 3.98
N LEU A 74 -20.04 -3.17 4.67
CA LEU A 74 -20.81 -3.14 5.92
C LEU A 74 -22.25 -3.61 5.69
N ASP A 75 -22.89 -3.13 4.62
CA ASP A 75 -24.27 -3.48 4.29
C ASP A 75 -24.42 -4.97 3.95
N LEU A 76 -23.47 -5.55 3.22
CA LEU A 76 -23.44 -6.97 2.93
C LEU A 76 -23.21 -7.81 4.21
N ALA A 77 -22.27 -7.41 5.05
CA ALA A 77 -22.00 -8.13 6.30
C ALA A 77 -23.21 -8.09 7.26
N ALA A 78 -23.99 -7.01 7.27
CA ALA A 78 -25.23 -6.89 8.03
C ALA A 78 -26.30 -7.93 7.59
N THR A 79 -26.24 -8.42 6.35
CA THR A 79 -27.12 -9.50 5.87
C THR A 79 -26.61 -10.93 6.20
N GLY A 80 -25.46 -11.03 6.89
CA GLY A 80 -24.84 -12.31 7.21
C GLY A 80 -23.77 -12.75 6.20
N ALA A 81 -23.39 -11.91 5.24
CA ALA A 81 -22.34 -12.21 4.27
C ALA A 81 -20.95 -12.26 4.91
N ARG A 82 -20.08 -13.10 4.37
CA ARG A 82 -18.65 -13.16 4.72
C ARG A 82 -17.87 -12.39 3.67
N VAL A 83 -17.56 -11.12 4.00
CA VAL A 83 -17.03 -10.16 3.05
C VAL A 83 -15.52 -10.04 3.17
N VAL A 84 -14.80 -10.15 2.05
CA VAL A 84 -13.37 -9.81 1.99
C VAL A 84 -13.18 -8.56 1.14
N ILE A 85 -12.67 -7.49 1.75
CA ILE A 85 -12.22 -6.29 1.03
C ILE A 85 -10.77 -6.51 0.65
N VAL A 86 -10.49 -6.62 -0.65
CA VAL A 86 -9.13 -6.85 -1.15
C VAL A 86 -8.39 -5.54 -1.43
N SER A 87 -7.13 -5.49 -0.99
CA SER A 87 -6.22 -4.37 -1.18
C SER A 87 -4.87 -4.86 -1.70
N SER A 88 -4.19 -4.09 -2.53
CA SER A 88 -2.80 -4.39 -2.89
C SER A 88 -1.88 -4.13 -1.70
N GLY A 89 -0.74 -4.84 -1.64
CA GLY A 89 0.21 -4.70 -0.55
C GLY A 89 -0.37 -5.09 0.80
N ASP A 90 -0.32 -4.18 1.75
CA ASP A 90 -0.88 -4.28 3.10
C ASP A 90 -2.12 -3.38 3.23
N PRO A 91 -3.22 -3.83 3.83
CA PRO A 91 -4.47 -3.05 3.91
C PRO A 91 -4.39 -1.85 4.86
N GLY A 92 -3.42 -1.81 5.78
CA GLY A 92 -3.17 -0.70 6.70
C GLY A 92 -2.17 0.34 6.18
N VAL A 93 -1.52 0.08 5.01
CA VAL A 93 -0.51 1.00 4.45
C VAL A 93 -1.07 1.74 3.24
N PHE A 94 -1.63 2.94 3.48
CA PHE A 94 -2.24 3.81 2.47
C PHE A 94 -3.34 3.11 1.64
N ALA A 95 -4.15 2.26 2.29
CA ALA A 95 -5.09 1.35 1.66
C ALA A 95 -6.44 1.29 2.40
N MET A 96 -7.24 0.24 2.17
CA MET A 96 -8.66 0.17 2.49
C MET A 96 -9.04 0.08 3.98
N ALA A 97 -8.10 -0.29 4.88
CA ALA A 97 -8.44 -0.45 6.29
C ALA A 97 -8.90 0.88 6.93
N SER A 98 -8.22 2.00 6.61
CA SER A 98 -8.64 3.32 7.11
C SER A 98 -10.03 3.71 6.64
N ALA A 99 -10.35 3.49 5.36
CA ALA A 99 -11.68 3.81 4.81
C ALA A 99 -12.80 2.98 5.46
N LEU A 100 -12.51 1.71 5.82
CA LEU A 100 -13.47 0.91 6.56
C LEU A 100 -13.71 1.48 7.97
N PHE A 101 -12.67 1.85 8.69
CA PHE A 101 -12.83 2.44 10.03
C PHE A 101 -13.50 3.83 9.98
N GLU A 102 -13.21 4.65 8.97
CA GLU A 102 -13.92 5.91 8.74
C GLU A 102 -15.43 5.66 8.50
N ALA A 103 -15.80 4.64 7.74
CA ALA A 103 -17.20 4.28 7.49
C ALA A 103 -17.91 3.69 8.72
N LEU A 104 -17.14 3.23 9.73
CA LEU A 104 -17.66 2.71 11.00
C LEU A 104 -17.89 3.80 12.05
N GLU A 105 -17.34 4.99 11.87
CA GLU A 105 -17.51 6.07 12.84
C GLU A 105 -18.99 6.38 13.08
N GLY A 106 -19.40 6.33 14.35
CA GLY A 106 -20.78 6.57 14.76
C GLY A 106 -21.77 5.40 14.56
N ARG A 107 -21.31 4.23 14.11
CA ARG A 107 -22.16 3.03 14.02
C ARG A 107 -22.10 2.22 15.32
N GLU A 108 -23.26 1.74 15.78
CA GLU A 108 -23.38 0.87 16.96
C GLU A 108 -23.41 -0.63 16.58
N ASP A 109 -23.65 -0.95 15.30
CA ASP A 109 -23.89 -2.29 14.76
C ASP A 109 -22.70 -2.78 13.91
N ALA A 110 -21.48 -2.73 14.44
CA ALA A 110 -20.30 -3.19 13.74
C ALA A 110 -20.26 -4.74 13.64
N PRO A 111 -20.01 -5.32 12.45
CA PRO A 111 -19.75 -6.76 12.31
C PRO A 111 -18.38 -7.11 12.92
N GLU A 112 -18.08 -8.41 13.02
CA GLU A 112 -16.69 -8.84 13.29
C GLU A 112 -15.77 -8.33 12.18
N ILE A 113 -14.67 -7.67 12.55
CA ILE A 113 -13.69 -7.11 11.61
C ILE A 113 -12.32 -7.73 11.85
N ARG A 114 -11.68 -8.16 10.76
CA ARG A 114 -10.32 -8.69 10.73
C ARG A 114 -9.48 -7.87 9.76
N ILE A 115 -8.30 -7.43 10.19
CA ILE A 115 -7.32 -6.81 9.30
C ILE A 115 -6.22 -7.83 9.05
N LEU A 116 -6.15 -8.34 7.83
CA LEU A 116 -5.24 -9.41 7.45
C LEU A 116 -4.04 -8.83 6.71
N PRO A 117 -2.84 -8.88 7.31
CA PRO A 117 -1.68 -8.20 6.77
C PRO A 117 -1.21 -8.78 5.43
N GLY A 118 -0.59 -7.93 4.64
CA GLY A 118 0.09 -8.31 3.41
C GLY A 118 1.47 -7.67 3.30
N ILE A 119 2.30 -8.16 2.40
CA ILE A 119 3.61 -7.56 2.14
C ILE A 119 3.41 -6.28 1.35
N THR A 120 3.67 -5.13 1.97
CA THR A 120 3.59 -3.83 1.31
C THR A 120 4.73 -3.64 0.30
N ALA A 121 4.47 -2.86 -0.77
CA ALA A 121 5.41 -2.69 -1.88
C ALA A 121 6.80 -2.17 -1.46
N MET A 122 6.90 -1.31 -0.44
CA MET A 122 8.20 -0.81 0.02
C MET A 122 9.08 -1.92 0.61
N LEU A 123 8.51 -2.88 1.35
CA LEU A 123 9.27 -4.00 1.91
C LEU A 123 9.68 -4.98 0.82
N ALA A 124 8.79 -5.25 -0.14
CA ALA A 124 9.12 -6.07 -1.31
C ALA A 124 10.25 -5.44 -2.15
N ALA A 125 10.15 -4.13 -2.42
CA ALA A 125 11.19 -3.38 -3.13
C ALA A 125 12.51 -3.37 -2.37
N SER A 126 12.49 -3.13 -1.06
CA SER A 126 13.69 -3.19 -0.21
C SER A 126 14.38 -4.55 -0.29
N ALA A 127 13.61 -5.65 -0.22
CA ALA A 127 14.13 -7.02 -0.33
C ALA A 127 14.74 -7.31 -1.72
N ARG A 128 14.15 -6.78 -2.80
CA ARG A 128 14.68 -6.91 -4.17
C ARG A 128 15.96 -6.10 -4.39
N LEU A 129 16.05 -4.92 -3.78
CA LEU A 129 17.19 -4.01 -3.89
C LEU A 129 18.37 -4.40 -2.96
N GLY A 130 18.10 -5.13 -1.89
CA GLY A 130 19.04 -5.47 -0.82
C GLY A 130 18.49 -5.10 0.55
N ALA A 131 18.93 -3.99 1.14
CA ALA A 131 18.43 -3.48 2.41
C ALA A 131 18.50 -1.93 2.51
N PRO A 132 17.93 -1.18 1.55
CA PRO A 132 17.97 0.30 1.61
C PRO A 132 17.21 0.89 2.80
N LEU A 133 16.29 0.12 3.41
CA LEU A 133 15.57 0.45 4.64
C LEU A 133 16.19 -0.19 5.90
N GLY A 134 17.49 -0.43 5.90
CA GLY A 134 18.21 -1.14 6.97
C GLY A 134 18.47 -0.31 8.23
N HIS A 135 18.17 0.98 8.23
CA HIS A 135 18.20 1.93 9.36
C HIS A 135 16.84 2.60 9.51
N ASP A 136 16.74 3.65 10.34
CA ASP A 136 15.49 4.39 10.52
C ASP A 136 14.96 4.91 9.17
N PHE A 137 13.67 4.71 8.95
CA PHE A 137 13.02 5.12 7.71
C PHE A 137 11.59 5.59 7.94
N CYS A 138 11.04 6.30 6.96
CA CYS A 138 9.64 6.66 6.94
C CYS A 138 9.00 6.36 5.60
N ALA A 139 7.66 6.20 5.59
CA ALA A 139 6.86 6.04 4.40
C ALA A 139 5.97 7.28 4.18
N ILE A 140 6.00 7.84 2.96
CA ILE A 140 5.23 9.03 2.59
C ILE A 140 4.39 8.74 1.35
N ASN A 141 3.08 8.94 1.46
CA ASN A 141 2.20 8.94 0.31
C ASN A 141 2.24 10.31 -0.35
N LEU A 142 2.67 10.39 -1.60
CA LEU A 142 2.81 11.61 -2.38
C LEU A 142 1.52 12.08 -3.07
N SER A 143 0.41 11.34 -2.89
CA SER A 143 -0.91 11.79 -3.37
C SER A 143 -1.40 12.99 -2.56
N ASP A 144 -1.81 14.05 -3.25
CA ASP A 144 -2.44 15.25 -2.70
C ASP A 144 -3.98 15.23 -2.79
N ASN A 145 -4.57 14.07 -3.13
CA ASN A 145 -6.02 13.92 -3.19
C ASN A 145 -6.72 14.12 -1.82
N LEU A 146 -6.06 13.69 -0.73
CA LEU A 146 -6.63 13.70 0.62
C LEU A 146 -5.88 14.62 1.60
N LYS A 147 -4.86 15.33 1.13
CA LYS A 147 -4.07 16.26 1.95
C LYS A 147 -3.42 17.34 1.10
N PRO A 148 -3.25 18.57 1.64
CA PRO A 148 -2.65 19.66 0.89
C PRO A 148 -1.16 19.39 0.60
N TRP A 149 -0.68 19.89 -0.55
CA TRP A 149 0.72 19.77 -0.97
C TRP A 149 1.71 20.30 0.07
N ALA A 150 1.40 21.43 0.72
CA ALA A 150 2.25 22.01 1.75
C ALA A 150 2.58 21.03 2.90
N LEU A 151 1.66 20.13 3.23
CA LEU A 151 1.90 19.10 4.24
C LEU A 151 2.87 18.02 3.72
N ILE A 152 2.77 17.65 2.44
CA ILE A 152 3.71 16.71 1.80
C ILE A 152 5.11 17.31 1.81
N GLU A 153 5.26 18.55 1.35
CA GLU A 153 6.54 19.26 1.33
C GLU A 153 7.16 19.38 2.72
N LYS A 154 6.37 19.78 3.74
CA LYS A 154 6.84 19.85 5.13
C LYS A 154 7.39 18.49 5.61
N ARG A 155 6.69 17.39 5.31
CA ARG A 155 7.11 16.04 5.71
C ARG A 155 8.40 15.61 5.01
N LEU A 156 8.54 15.91 3.71
CA LEU A 156 9.75 15.62 2.94
C LEU A 156 10.96 16.36 3.53
N ARG A 157 10.85 17.67 3.80
CA ARG A 157 11.94 18.48 4.36
C ARG A 157 12.35 18.01 5.75
N LEU A 158 11.40 17.75 6.64
CA LEU A 158 11.70 17.26 8.00
C LEU A 158 12.32 15.86 8.00
N ALA A 159 11.86 14.96 7.14
CA ALA A 159 12.44 13.62 7.02
C ALA A 159 13.85 13.66 6.41
N ALA A 160 14.10 14.58 5.47
CA ALA A 160 15.43 14.82 4.88
C ALA A 160 16.39 15.42 5.90
N GLU A 161 15.95 16.41 6.70
CA GLU A 161 16.72 17.03 7.76
C GLU A 161 17.12 16.02 8.85
N ALA A 162 16.20 15.10 9.20
CA ALA A 162 16.46 14.01 10.14
C ALA A 162 17.25 12.84 9.53
N ASP A 163 17.65 12.94 8.28
CA ASP A 163 18.39 11.92 7.50
C ASP A 163 17.70 10.53 7.47
N PHE A 164 16.37 10.46 7.48
CA PHE A 164 15.65 9.22 7.26
C PHE A 164 15.83 8.69 5.84
N ALA A 165 15.94 7.36 5.71
CA ALA A 165 15.59 6.72 4.44
C ALA A 165 14.07 6.87 4.23
N MET A 166 13.61 7.09 2.99
CA MET A 166 12.20 7.36 2.71
C MET A 166 11.65 6.44 1.64
N ALA A 167 10.46 5.88 1.87
CA ALA A 167 9.72 5.14 0.86
C ALA A 167 8.53 5.98 0.39
N PHE A 168 8.40 6.19 -0.93
CA PHE A 168 7.36 7.01 -1.54
C PHE A 168 6.34 6.16 -2.29
N TYR A 169 5.06 6.36 -1.94
CA TYR A 169 3.92 5.78 -2.62
C TYR A 169 3.21 6.81 -3.48
N ASN A 170 2.58 6.34 -4.56
CA ASN A 170 1.83 7.18 -5.51
C ASN A 170 2.64 8.37 -6.06
N PRO A 171 3.87 8.15 -6.53
CA PRO A 171 4.78 9.24 -6.90
C PRO A 171 4.22 10.07 -8.06
N ARG A 172 3.65 9.45 -9.09
CA ARG A 172 3.18 10.13 -10.28
C ARG A 172 1.96 9.44 -10.88
N SER A 173 0.96 10.21 -11.33
CA SER A 173 -0.20 9.71 -12.06
C SER A 173 -0.49 10.57 -13.28
N LYS A 174 -1.37 10.10 -14.18
CA LYS A 174 -1.83 10.88 -15.33
C LYS A 174 -2.50 12.19 -14.91
N SER A 175 -3.21 12.20 -13.78
CA SER A 175 -3.87 13.41 -13.23
C SER A 175 -2.95 14.29 -12.39
N ARG A 176 -1.73 13.83 -12.05
CA ARG A 176 -0.73 14.53 -11.22
C ARG A 176 0.66 14.35 -11.81
N PRO A 177 0.92 14.83 -13.05
CA PRO A 177 2.17 14.60 -13.75
C PRO A 177 3.35 15.35 -13.11
N GLU A 178 3.13 16.52 -12.51
CA GLU A 178 4.16 17.43 -12.02
C GLU A 178 4.55 17.19 -10.54
N GLY A 179 3.73 16.44 -9.79
CA GLY A 179 3.93 16.27 -8.34
C GLY A 179 5.30 15.68 -8.02
N PHE A 180 5.74 14.67 -8.76
CA PHE A 180 7.00 14.00 -8.50
C PHE A 180 8.23 14.84 -8.90
N ALA A 181 8.12 15.70 -9.93
CA ALA A 181 9.17 16.67 -10.26
C ALA A 181 9.46 17.58 -9.06
N ARG A 182 8.40 18.14 -8.44
CA ARG A 182 8.53 18.96 -7.23
C ARG A 182 9.16 18.21 -6.05
N VAL A 183 8.84 16.92 -5.90
CA VAL A 183 9.48 16.06 -4.87
C VAL A 183 10.98 15.97 -5.12
N LEU A 184 11.39 15.66 -6.37
CA LEU A 184 12.81 15.57 -6.73
C LEU A 184 13.57 16.86 -6.48
N ASP A 185 12.96 18.01 -6.78
CA ASP A 185 13.58 19.32 -6.54
C ASP A 185 13.78 19.58 -5.03
N ILE A 186 12.76 19.30 -4.20
CA ILE A 186 12.88 19.41 -2.74
C ILE A 186 13.99 18.50 -2.20
N LEU A 187 14.08 17.26 -2.70
CA LEU A 187 15.07 16.30 -2.24
C LEU A 187 16.49 16.68 -2.68
N ARG A 188 16.67 17.24 -3.88
CA ARG A 188 17.96 17.77 -4.34
C ARG A 188 18.45 18.93 -3.47
N ASP A 189 17.53 19.82 -3.10
CA ASP A 189 17.84 20.95 -2.21
C ASP A 189 18.26 20.49 -0.82
N THR A 190 17.68 19.40 -0.31
CA THR A 190 17.83 19.00 1.09
C THR A 190 18.82 17.87 1.32
N CYS A 191 18.95 16.93 0.38
CA CYS A 191 19.74 15.71 0.55
C CYS A 191 21.05 15.69 -0.24
N GLY A 192 21.24 16.61 -1.17
CA GLY A 192 22.38 16.64 -2.08
C GLY A 192 22.23 15.72 -3.31
N PRO A 193 23.01 16.00 -4.39
CA PRO A 193 22.83 15.38 -5.70
C PRO A 193 23.23 13.90 -5.74
N ASP A 194 24.17 13.47 -4.90
CA ASP A 194 24.75 12.12 -4.95
C ASP A 194 23.93 11.08 -4.15
N ARG A 195 22.87 11.51 -3.43
CA ARG A 195 22.00 10.63 -2.67
C ARG A 195 21.38 9.58 -3.57
N LEU A 196 21.46 8.30 -3.18
CA LEU A 196 20.91 7.19 -3.95
C LEU A 196 19.38 7.17 -3.84
N ILE A 197 18.73 7.06 -5.00
CA ILE A 197 17.29 6.87 -5.15
C ILE A 197 17.01 5.65 -6.01
N SER A 198 16.12 4.79 -5.56
CA SER A 198 15.77 3.54 -6.23
C SER A 198 14.30 3.55 -6.65
N PHE A 199 14.04 3.09 -7.85
CA PHE A 199 12.71 2.96 -8.45
C PHE A 199 12.43 1.45 -8.59
N ALA A 200 11.35 0.98 -7.98
CA ALA A 200 10.88 -0.39 -8.11
C ALA A 200 9.50 -0.37 -8.78
N HIS A 201 9.50 -0.53 -10.09
CA HIS A 201 8.28 -0.62 -10.89
C HIS A 201 7.72 -2.03 -10.84
N ALA A 202 6.42 -2.17 -10.65
CA ALA A 202 5.66 -3.41 -10.69
C ALA A 202 6.33 -4.55 -9.89
N VAL A 203 6.88 -4.23 -8.73
CA VAL A 203 7.71 -5.15 -7.92
C VAL A 203 6.99 -6.49 -7.69
N THR A 204 7.74 -7.59 -7.84
CA THR A 204 7.31 -9.00 -7.75
C THR A 204 6.37 -9.50 -8.85
N THR A 205 6.05 -8.69 -9.84
CA THR A 205 5.30 -9.14 -11.03
C THR A 205 6.23 -9.53 -12.17
N PRO A 206 5.73 -10.16 -13.26
CA PRO A 206 6.55 -10.41 -14.46
C PRO A 206 7.13 -9.15 -15.13
N ASP A 207 6.53 -7.99 -14.88
CA ASP A 207 6.97 -6.69 -15.40
C ASP A 207 7.90 -5.96 -14.42
N GLU A 208 8.49 -6.65 -13.44
CA GLU A 208 9.37 -6.04 -12.44
C GLU A 208 10.58 -5.38 -13.10
N GLU A 209 10.75 -4.08 -12.81
CA GLU A 209 11.95 -3.32 -13.19
C GLU A 209 12.51 -2.59 -11.97
N LEU A 210 13.81 -2.79 -11.71
CA LEU A 210 14.52 -2.16 -10.60
C LEU A 210 15.61 -1.25 -11.15
N ARG A 211 15.61 0.00 -10.72
CA ARG A 211 16.61 0.98 -11.13
C ARG A 211 17.06 1.82 -9.95
N THR A 212 18.37 1.94 -9.75
CA THR A 212 18.95 2.85 -8.75
C THR A 212 19.86 3.84 -9.44
N VAL A 213 19.69 5.10 -9.13
CA VAL A 213 20.45 6.23 -9.67
C VAL A 213 20.78 7.21 -8.54
N THR A 214 21.52 8.27 -8.83
CA THR A 214 21.65 9.41 -7.93
C THR A 214 20.46 10.38 -8.08
N LEU A 215 20.23 11.25 -7.10
CA LEU A 215 19.22 12.30 -7.22
C LEU A 215 19.48 13.24 -8.40
N ALA A 216 20.74 13.46 -8.75
CA ALA A 216 21.12 14.25 -9.93
C ALA A 216 20.60 13.64 -11.23
N GLU A 217 20.64 12.30 -11.33
CA GLU A 217 20.23 11.54 -12.53
C GLU A 217 18.73 11.23 -12.56
N ALA A 218 18.04 11.34 -11.42
CA ALA A 218 16.63 10.97 -11.31
C ALA A 218 15.74 11.91 -12.13
N THR A 219 14.79 11.35 -12.88
CA THR A 219 13.77 12.12 -13.60
C THR A 219 12.35 11.67 -13.20
N PRO A 220 11.34 12.55 -13.33
CA PRO A 220 9.96 12.21 -12.96
C PRO A 220 9.39 11.03 -13.77
N GLU A 221 9.88 10.82 -15.00
CA GLU A 221 9.43 9.77 -15.92
C GLU A 221 9.86 8.38 -15.48
N MET A 222 10.82 8.28 -14.54
CA MET A 222 11.24 7.01 -13.95
C MET A 222 10.20 6.43 -13.00
N ALA A 223 9.13 7.18 -12.70
CA ALA A 223 8.07 6.74 -11.80
C ALA A 223 6.67 6.90 -12.43
N ASP A 224 5.80 5.97 -12.09
CA ASP A 224 4.37 5.99 -12.39
C ASP A 224 3.56 5.46 -11.18
N MET A 225 2.26 5.14 -11.37
CA MET A 225 1.39 4.60 -10.31
C MET A 225 1.73 3.17 -9.88
N ARG A 226 2.53 2.44 -10.67
CA ARG A 226 2.99 1.08 -10.34
C ARG A 226 4.39 1.09 -9.71
N THR A 227 4.95 2.27 -9.45
CA THR A 227 6.31 2.43 -8.92
C THR A 227 6.29 2.81 -7.45
N VAL A 228 7.01 2.06 -6.60
CA VAL A 228 7.44 2.52 -5.29
C VAL A 228 8.87 3.05 -5.40
N VAL A 229 9.12 4.20 -4.78
CA VAL A 229 10.43 4.84 -4.82
C VAL A 229 11.06 4.80 -3.44
N ILE A 230 12.34 4.44 -3.34
CA ILE A 230 13.09 4.45 -2.08
C ILE A 230 14.27 5.41 -2.21
N LEU A 231 14.29 6.45 -1.40
CA LEU A 231 15.44 7.32 -1.19
C LEU A 231 16.24 6.80 0.00
N GLY A 232 17.51 6.56 -0.19
CA GLY A 232 18.41 6.20 0.91
C GLY A 232 18.73 7.39 1.82
N ASN A 233 19.28 7.15 3.01
CA ASN A 233 19.85 8.18 3.87
C ASN A 233 21.31 8.52 3.45
N SER A 234 22.01 9.39 4.20
CA SER A 234 23.39 9.79 3.86
C SER A 234 24.41 8.66 3.87
N ALA A 235 24.14 7.58 4.64
CA ALA A 235 25.01 6.41 4.73
C ALA A 235 24.66 5.31 3.73
N THR A 236 23.57 5.43 2.96
CA THR A 236 23.15 4.44 1.97
C THR A 236 24.16 4.31 0.85
N ARG A 237 24.53 3.09 0.48
CA ARG A 237 25.57 2.79 -0.52
C ARG A 237 25.30 1.53 -1.31
N ARG A 238 26.03 1.35 -2.40
CA ARG A 238 26.01 0.15 -3.24
C ARG A 238 27.11 -0.82 -2.83
N VAL A 239 26.79 -2.11 -2.89
CA VAL A 239 27.77 -3.22 -2.82
C VAL A 239 27.41 -4.20 -3.93
N GLY A 240 28.19 -4.22 -5.00
CA GLY A 240 27.83 -4.96 -6.20
C GLY A 240 26.46 -4.50 -6.76
N PRO A 241 25.53 -5.42 -7.00
CA PRO A 241 24.18 -5.06 -7.47
C PRO A 241 23.25 -4.53 -6.37
N TRP A 242 23.66 -4.64 -5.10
CA TRP A 242 22.80 -4.36 -3.95
C TRP A 242 22.93 -2.92 -3.45
N VAL A 243 21.83 -2.41 -2.91
CA VAL A 243 21.75 -1.13 -2.20
C VAL A 243 21.38 -1.41 -0.75
N TYR A 244 22.11 -0.83 0.19
CA TYR A 244 21.81 -1.01 1.60
C TYR A 244 22.12 0.25 2.42
N THR A 245 21.45 0.38 3.54
CA THR A 245 21.75 1.38 4.57
C THR A 245 22.38 0.66 5.78
N PRO A 246 23.59 1.05 6.24
CA PRO A 246 24.22 0.46 7.40
C PRO A 246 23.36 0.60 8.67
N ARG A 247 23.49 -0.38 9.59
CA ARG A 247 22.77 -0.37 10.87
C ARG A 247 23.34 0.60 11.89
N SER A 248 24.59 1.01 11.73
CA SER A 248 25.29 1.93 12.63
C SER A 248 25.55 3.25 11.94
N VAL A 249 25.39 4.33 12.71
CA VAL A 249 25.88 5.66 12.35
C VAL A 249 27.32 5.76 12.82
N PRO A 250 28.27 6.34 12.04
CA PRO A 250 29.66 6.56 12.43
C PRO A 250 29.81 7.42 13.67
#